data_9359195b3e535ac86933ceb1690f14fb
#
_entry.id   9359195b3e535ac86933ceb1690f14fb
#
_cell.length_a   1.000
_cell.length_b   1.000
_cell.length_c   1.000
_cell.angle_alpha   90.00
_cell.angle_beta   90.00
_cell.angle_gamma   90.00
#
_symmetry.space_group_name_H-M   'P 1'
#
loop_
_entity.id
_entity.type
_entity.pdbx_description
1 polymer ?
#
loop_
_entity_poly.entity_id
_entity_poly.type
_entity_poly.pdbx_seq_one_letter_code
_entity_poly.pdbx_strand_id
1 'polypeptide(L)'
;GTAMAASPGPGLDDLLWTVAVARIAFGAAMNIQAPPNLSPGALARLIDAGINDWGGVSPVTPDHVNPEAPWPEVGMLAEATKEAGKTLVPRLAIYPEYVKNLERWQDDGVACHVRHVADADGFARPEAWSPGSLNPVPSNNVTDGPFVAESYGQIESILNRACDGIRLEEGDIARMFRARGEEVDLISQTADDLRRATVGNVVRYVVNRNIN
;
A
#
# COMPACT_ATOMS: atom_id res chain seq x y z
N GLY A 1 28.16 13.73 -0.30
CA GLY A 1 28.38 12.51 -1.05
C GLY A 1 29.11 11.47 -0.23
N THR A 2 28.84 10.20 -0.44
CA THR A 2 29.54 9.08 0.20
C THR A 2 30.89 8.85 -0.47
N ALA A 3 31.82 8.13 0.18
CA ALA A 3 33.12 7.74 -0.41
C ALA A 3 32.94 6.92 -1.71
N MET A 4 31.79 6.28 -1.89
CA MET A 4 31.47 5.46 -3.07
C MET A 4 30.73 6.22 -4.19
N ALA A 5 30.42 7.50 -4.02
CA ALA A 5 29.57 8.25 -4.96
C ALA A 5 30.15 8.34 -6.38
N ALA A 6 31.47 8.23 -6.52
CA ALA A 6 32.16 8.24 -7.82
C ALA A 6 32.57 6.84 -8.30
N SER A 7 32.25 5.78 -7.56
CA SER A 7 32.58 4.41 -7.98
C SER A 7 31.62 3.96 -9.08
N PRO A 8 32.14 3.28 -10.14
CA PRO A 8 31.24 2.70 -11.14
C PRO A 8 30.33 1.67 -10.49
N GLY A 9 29.04 1.79 -10.74
CA GLY A 9 28.07 0.78 -10.34
C GLY A 9 28.22 -0.51 -11.17
N PRO A 10 27.67 -1.65 -10.70
CA PRO A 10 27.65 -2.87 -11.50
C PRO A 10 26.79 -2.65 -12.76
N GLY A 11 27.23 -3.23 -13.86
CA GLY A 11 26.45 -3.23 -15.09
C GLY A 11 25.24 -4.16 -15.02
N LEU A 12 24.32 -4.02 -15.99
CA LEU A 12 23.16 -4.88 -16.06
C LEU A 12 23.55 -6.38 -16.15
N ASP A 13 24.59 -6.71 -16.91
CA ASP A 13 25.03 -8.10 -17.05
C ASP A 13 25.59 -8.68 -15.75
N ASP A 14 26.24 -7.86 -14.92
CA ASP A 14 26.68 -8.26 -13.58
C ASP A 14 25.49 -8.55 -12.66
N LEU A 15 24.44 -7.73 -12.74
CA LEU A 15 23.20 -7.94 -11.99
C LEU A 15 22.51 -9.25 -12.42
N LEU A 16 22.33 -9.45 -13.72
CA LEU A 16 21.70 -10.66 -14.27
C LEU A 16 22.49 -11.91 -13.89
N TRP A 17 23.81 -11.87 -14.01
CA TRP A 17 24.67 -12.96 -13.58
C TRP A 17 24.52 -13.25 -12.09
N THR A 18 24.52 -12.22 -11.25
CA THR A 18 24.36 -12.34 -9.80
C THR A 18 23.03 -12.99 -9.45
N VAL A 19 21.93 -12.56 -10.08
CA VAL A 19 20.59 -13.15 -9.91
C VAL A 19 20.57 -14.62 -10.32
N ALA A 20 21.15 -14.95 -11.49
CA ALA A 20 21.18 -16.32 -12.00
C ALA A 20 22.00 -17.23 -11.07
N VAL A 21 23.16 -16.80 -10.63
CA VAL A 21 23.97 -17.55 -9.66
C VAL A 21 23.25 -17.74 -8.34
N ALA A 22 22.60 -16.70 -7.83
CA ALA A 22 21.79 -16.79 -6.61
C ALA A 22 20.64 -17.83 -6.78
N ARG A 23 19.95 -17.82 -7.91
CA ARG A 23 18.89 -18.80 -8.20
C ARG A 23 19.42 -20.23 -8.22
N ILE A 24 20.58 -20.46 -8.82
CA ILE A 24 21.20 -21.79 -8.87
C ILE A 24 21.68 -22.21 -7.48
N ALA A 25 22.34 -21.31 -6.75
CA ALA A 25 22.94 -21.61 -5.46
C ALA A 25 21.90 -21.85 -4.37
N PHE A 26 20.82 -21.07 -4.34
CA PHE A 26 19.80 -21.14 -3.30
C PHE A 26 18.58 -22.01 -3.69
N GLY A 27 18.48 -22.42 -4.93
CA GLY A 27 17.44 -23.31 -5.41
C GLY A 27 16.12 -22.63 -5.76
N ALA A 28 15.16 -23.44 -6.21
CA ALA A 28 13.90 -22.96 -6.80
C ALA A 28 12.97 -22.27 -5.78
N ALA A 29 13.03 -22.65 -4.52
CA ALA A 29 12.13 -22.14 -3.48
C ALA A 29 12.55 -20.77 -2.90
N MET A 30 13.78 -20.31 -3.17
CA MET A 30 14.26 -19.03 -2.65
C MET A 30 13.53 -17.87 -3.32
N ASN A 31 13.07 -16.90 -2.51
CA ASN A 31 12.55 -15.65 -3.03
C ASN A 31 13.70 -14.71 -3.36
N ILE A 32 13.81 -14.36 -4.64
CA ILE A 32 14.83 -13.44 -5.15
C ILE A 32 14.11 -12.24 -5.74
N GLN A 33 14.42 -11.07 -5.18
CA GLN A 33 13.81 -9.80 -5.56
C GLN A 33 14.77 -8.96 -6.40
N ALA A 34 14.21 -8.21 -7.35
CA ALA A 34 14.89 -7.09 -8.00
C ALA A 34 13.92 -5.92 -8.15
N PRO A 35 14.30 -4.70 -7.70
CA PRO A 35 13.46 -3.52 -7.87
C PRO A 35 13.31 -3.17 -9.34
N PRO A 36 12.07 -3.03 -9.86
CA PRO A 36 11.86 -2.84 -11.30
C PRO A 36 12.29 -1.45 -11.79
N ASN A 37 12.27 -0.44 -10.93
CA ASN A 37 12.64 0.94 -11.27
C ASN A 37 14.15 1.13 -11.49
N LEU A 38 14.99 0.29 -10.92
CA LEU A 38 16.46 0.40 -11.04
C LEU A 38 17.01 -0.23 -12.33
N SER A 39 16.19 -0.94 -13.08
CA SER A 39 16.60 -1.57 -14.34
C SER A 39 15.53 -1.37 -15.43
N PRO A 40 15.19 -0.12 -15.76
CA PRO A 40 14.19 0.17 -16.79
C PRO A 40 14.61 -0.45 -18.14
N GLY A 41 13.66 -1.10 -18.82
CA GLY A 41 13.90 -1.78 -20.10
C GLY A 41 14.53 -3.18 -19.99
N ALA A 42 14.84 -3.68 -18.78
CA ALA A 42 15.42 -5.01 -18.59
C ALA A 42 14.53 -5.97 -17.81
N LEU A 43 13.24 -5.67 -17.66
CA LEU A 43 12.32 -6.43 -16.82
C LEU A 43 12.23 -7.91 -17.22
N ALA A 44 12.06 -8.21 -18.51
CA ALA A 44 12.02 -9.58 -18.99
C ALA A 44 13.34 -10.32 -18.72
N ARG A 45 14.47 -9.67 -18.94
CA ARG A 45 15.80 -10.26 -18.66
C ARG A 45 16.01 -10.60 -17.19
N LEU A 46 15.49 -9.78 -16.27
CA LEU A 46 15.51 -10.06 -14.81
C LEU A 46 14.68 -11.29 -14.47
N ILE A 47 13.48 -11.43 -15.07
CA ILE A 47 12.66 -12.63 -14.91
C ILE A 47 13.39 -13.87 -15.44
N ASP A 48 13.99 -13.78 -16.61
CA ASP A 48 14.75 -14.87 -17.23
C ASP A 48 16.00 -15.24 -16.41
N ALA A 49 16.63 -14.27 -15.76
CA ALA A 49 17.75 -14.51 -14.85
C ALA A 49 17.32 -15.21 -13.55
N GLY A 50 16.02 -15.24 -13.22
CA GLY A 50 15.51 -16.07 -12.14
C GLY A 50 14.90 -15.35 -10.96
N ILE A 51 14.55 -14.07 -11.07
CA ILE A 51 13.74 -13.42 -10.02
C ILE A 51 12.33 -14.03 -10.02
N ASN A 52 11.69 -14.01 -8.86
CA ASN A 52 10.29 -14.36 -8.68
C ASN A 52 9.51 -13.29 -7.90
N ASP A 53 10.11 -12.13 -7.68
CA ASP A 53 9.50 -11.06 -6.91
C ASP A 53 10.05 -9.68 -7.34
N TRP A 54 9.18 -8.71 -7.51
CA TRP A 54 9.58 -7.33 -7.81
C TRP A 54 9.83 -6.50 -6.55
N GLY A 55 9.57 -7.07 -5.36
CA GLY A 55 9.64 -6.34 -4.11
C GLY A 55 8.46 -5.41 -3.89
N GLY A 56 8.66 -4.39 -3.09
CA GLY A 56 7.67 -3.34 -2.89
C GLY A 56 7.68 -2.37 -4.07
N VAL A 57 6.53 -2.16 -4.68
CA VAL A 57 6.33 -1.18 -5.75
C VAL A 57 5.36 -0.11 -5.26
N SER A 58 5.71 1.17 -5.42
CA SER A 58 4.90 2.29 -4.97
C SER A 58 4.45 3.16 -6.16
N PRO A 59 3.38 2.79 -6.86
CA PRO A 59 2.97 3.46 -8.09
C PRO A 59 2.44 4.89 -7.88
N VAL A 60 2.14 5.27 -6.65
CA VAL A 60 1.56 6.59 -6.30
C VAL A 60 2.53 7.53 -5.59
N THR A 61 3.71 7.06 -5.20
CA THR A 61 4.75 7.89 -4.55
C THR A 61 6.06 7.77 -5.28
N PRO A 62 6.86 8.85 -5.39
CA PRO A 62 8.19 8.76 -5.97
C PRO A 62 9.10 7.87 -5.09
N ASP A 63 10.10 7.26 -5.70
CA ASP A 63 11.19 6.67 -4.96
C ASP A 63 12.06 7.79 -4.36
N HIS A 64 11.99 7.97 -3.04
CA HIS A 64 12.73 9.01 -2.35
C HIS A 64 14.22 8.67 -2.16
N VAL A 65 14.58 7.41 -2.36
CA VAL A 65 15.99 6.95 -2.31
C VAL A 65 16.66 7.13 -3.68
N ASN A 66 15.93 6.81 -4.75
CA ASN A 66 16.38 6.89 -6.12
C ASN A 66 15.40 7.75 -6.95
N PRO A 67 15.36 9.06 -6.73
CA PRO A 67 14.36 9.93 -7.34
C PRO A 67 14.47 10.03 -8.87
N GLU A 68 15.62 9.66 -9.42
CA GLU A 68 15.88 9.55 -10.86
C GLU A 68 15.29 8.29 -11.51
N ALA A 69 14.87 7.32 -10.68
CA ALA A 69 14.36 6.03 -11.13
C ALA A 69 12.88 5.88 -10.68
N PRO A 70 11.92 6.44 -11.41
CA PRO A 70 10.51 6.38 -11.06
C PRO A 70 9.99 4.94 -11.09
N TRP A 71 9.06 4.63 -10.19
CA TRP A 71 8.38 3.33 -10.18
C TRP A 71 7.57 3.14 -11.47
N PRO A 72 7.67 1.98 -12.10
CA PRO A 72 6.79 1.67 -13.22
C PRO A 72 5.34 1.47 -12.74
N GLU A 73 4.40 1.74 -13.62
CA GLU A 73 3.00 1.41 -13.37
C GLU A 73 2.81 -0.11 -13.24
N VAL A 74 1.91 -0.52 -12.35
CA VAL A 74 1.63 -1.95 -12.12
C VAL A 74 1.17 -2.65 -13.40
N GLY A 75 0.42 -1.94 -14.26
CA GLY A 75 0.02 -2.45 -15.57
C GLY A 75 1.21 -2.79 -16.47
N MET A 76 2.24 -1.94 -16.51
CA MET A 76 3.47 -2.22 -17.27
C MET A 76 4.22 -3.44 -16.73
N LEU A 77 4.28 -3.60 -15.40
CA LEU A 77 4.88 -4.80 -14.78
C LEU A 77 4.09 -6.06 -15.11
N ALA A 78 2.76 -5.97 -15.15
CA ALA A 78 1.90 -7.09 -15.50
C ALA A 78 2.14 -7.54 -16.95
N GLU A 79 2.21 -6.60 -17.90
CA GLU A 79 2.50 -6.91 -19.31
C GLU A 79 3.90 -7.51 -19.47
N ALA A 80 4.94 -6.91 -18.90
CA ALA A 80 6.30 -7.44 -18.99
C ALA A 80 6.42 -8.84 -18.36
N THR A 81 5.71 -9.08 -17.25
CA THR A 81 5.67 -10.39 -16.61
C THR A 81 4.95 -11.42 -17.47
N LYS A 82 3.86 -11.03 -18.14
CA LYS A 82 3.10 -11.86 -19.06
C LYS A 82 3.89 -12.19 -20.32
N GLU A 83 4.60 -11.24 -20.91
CA GLU A 83 5.49 -11.45 -22.06
C GLU A 83 6.58 -12.46 -21.75
N ALA A 84 7.09 -12.50 -20.53
CA ALA A 84 8.00 -13.53 -20.04
C ALA A 84 7.32 -14.87 -19.68
N GLY A 85 6.04 -15.07 -20.05
CA GLY A 85 5.29 -16.29 -19.79
C GLY A 85 4.95 -16.53 -18.32
N LYS A 86 4.89 -15.47 -17.50
CA LYS A 86 4.59 -15.53 -16.07
C LYS A 86 3.33 -14.71 -15.76
N THR A 87 2.83 -14.82 -14.54
CA THR A 87 1.68 -14.05 -14.05
C THR A 87 2.12 -13.17 -12.88
N LEU A 88 1.81 -11.89 -12.97
CA LEU A 88 2.01 -10.96 -11.83
C LEU A 88 0.88 -11.17 -10.82
N VAL A 89 1.24 -11.47 -9.58
CA VAL A 89 0.28 -11.68 -8.48
C VAL A 89 0.65 -10.78 -7.31
N PRO A 90 -0.29 -10.02 -6.76
CA PRO A 90 -0.03 -9.21 -5.57
C PRO A 90 0.14 -10.12 -4.35
N ARG A 91 1.18 -9.88 -3.56
CA ARG A 91 1.38 -10.53 -2.27
C ARG A 91 1.25 -9.53 -1.12
N LEU A 92 1.11 -10.03 0.07
CA LEU A 92 1.25 -9.25 1.29
C LEU A 92 2.72 -8.85 1.52
N ALA A 93 2.99 -8.01 2.52
CA ALA A 93 4.37 -7.67 2.92
C ALA A 93 5.18 -8.91 3.32
N ILE A 94 4.52 -9.95 3.81
CA ILE A 94 5.09 -11.27 4.10
C ILE A 94 4.86 -12.23 2.93
N TYR A 95 5.74 -13.20 2.76
CA TYR A 95 5.60 -14.22 1.72
C TYR A 95 4.53 -15.26 2.04
N PRO A 96 3.91 -15.88 1.02
CA PRO A 96 2.85 -16.87 1.19
C PRO A 96 3.21 -18.04 2.11
N GLU A 97 4.43 -18.50 2.10
CA GLU A 97 4.89 -19.58 2.98
C GLU A 97 4.81 -19.23 4.47
N TYR A 98 5.00 -17.95 4.83
CA TYR A 98 4.84 -17.49 6.21
C TYR A 98 3.36 -17.26 6.55
N VAL A 99 2.54 -16.84 5.57
CA VAL A 99 1.09 -16.73 5.75
C VAL A 99 0.46 -18.09 6.04
N LYS A 100 0.92 -19.15 5.38
CA LYS A 100 0.44 -20.52 5.61
C LYS A 100 0.80 -21.10 6.98
N ASN A 101 1.70 -20.45 7.69
CA ASN A 101 2.14 -20.89 9.02
C ASN A 101 2.23 -19.71 10.00
N LEU A 102 1.12 -18.98 10.14
CA LEU A 102 1.04 -17.76 10.95
C LEU A 102 1.36 -18.01 12.42
N GLU A 103 0.94 -19.16 12.98
CA GLU A 103 1.19 -19.53 14.39
C GLU A 103 2.68 -19.54 14.75
N ARG A 104 3.52 -19.84 13.76
CA ARG A 104 4.98 -19.86 13.95
C ARG A 104 5.60 -18.47 13.79
N TRP A 105 5.03 -17.62 12.93
CA TRP A 105 5.73 -16.44 12.42
C TRP A 105 5.09 -15.12 12.82
N GLN A 106 3.87 -15.13 13.36
CA GLN A 106 3.10 -13.95 13.64
C GLN A 106 2.55 -13.97 15.07
N ASP A 107 2.44 -12.80 15.67
CA ASP A 107 1.65 -12.58 16.87
C ASP A 107 0.15 -12.79 16.56
N ASP A 108 -0.60 -13.32 17.52
CA ASP A 108 -2.03 -13.65 17.33
C ASP A 108 -2.87 -12.45 16.89
N GLY A 109 -2.57 -11.26 17.42
CA GLY A 109 -3.27 -10.03 17.03
C GLY A 109 -3.04 -9.66 15.58
N VAL A 110 -1.83 -9.86 15.07
CA VAL A 110 -1.47 -9.60 13.67
C VAL A 110 -1.97 -10.72 12.76
N ALA A 111 -1.87 -11.98 13.20
CA ALA A 111 -2.29 -13.15 12.44
C ALA A 111 -3.77 -13.08 12.02
N CYS A 112 -4.64 -12.56 12.88
CA CYS A 112 -6.05 -12.36 12.57
C CYS A 112 -6.23 -11.41 11.36
N HIS A 113 -5.52 -10.29 11.33
CA HIS A 113 -5.57 -9.32 10.23
C HIS A 113 -4.98 -9.90 8.94
N VAL A 114 -3.87 -10.63 9.03
CA VAL A 114 -3.27 -11.29 7.86
C VAL A 114 -4.23 -12.29 7.24
N ARG A 115 -4.90 -13.14 8.03
CA ARG A 115 -5.92 -14.10 7.55
C ARG A 115 -7.09 -13.39 6.84
N HIS A 116 -7.43 -12.20 7.27
CA HIS A 116 -8.54 -11.45 6.67
C HIS A 116 -8.21 -10.94 5.25
N VAL A 117 -6.97 -10.59 4.98
CA VAL A 117 -6.51 -10.00 3.71
C VAL A 117 -5.76 -10.98 2.81
N ALA A 118 -5.51 -12.20 3.27
CA ALA A 118 -4.89 -13.28 2.50
C ALA A 118 -5.93 -14.19 1.85
N ASP A 119 -5.60 -14.72 0.68
CA ASP A 119 -6.32 -15.82 0.07
C ASP A 119 -5.84 -17.19 0.62
N ALA A 120 -6.40 -18.28 0.09
CA ALA A 120 -6.07 -19.64 0.51
C ALA A 120 -4.61 -20.04 0.19
N ASP A 121 -4.00 -19.38 -0.78
CA ASP A 121 -2.63 -19.60 -1.21
C ASP A 121 -1.63 -18.70 -0.48
N GLY A 122 -2.12 -17.76 0.33
CA GLY A 122 -1.31 -16.84 1.13
C GLY A 122 -0.95 -15.55 0.38
N PHE A 123 -1.52 -15.32 -0.80
CA PHE A 123 -1.39 -14.07 -1.53
C PHE A 123 -2.40 -13.03 -1.06
N ALA A 124 -2.24 -11.78 -1.50
CA ALA A 124 -3.22 -10.75 -1.21
C ALA A 124 -4.55 -11.05 -1.92
N ARG A 125 -5.66 -10.91 -1.20
CA ARG A 125 -6.99 -11.10 -1.78
C ARG A 125 -7.27 -10.05 -2.84
N PRO A 126 -7.73 -10.43 -4.03
CA PRO A 126 -7.98 -9.50 -5.14
C PRO A 126 -9.11 -8.50 -4.86
N GLU A 127 -10.01 -8.83 -3.92
CA GLU A 127 -11.11 -7.95 -3.50
C GLU A 127 -10.64 -6.82 -2.57
N ALA A 128 -9.47 -6.98 -1.95
CA ALA A 128 -8.91 -5.93 -1.12
C ALA A 128 -8.32 -4.82 -2.00
N TRP A 129 -8.86 -3.62 -1.85
CA TRP A 129 -8.30 -2.46 -2.51
C TRP A 129 -6.92 -2.13 -1.92
N SER A 130 -5.97 -1.78 -2.79
CA SER A 130 -4.67 -1.24 -2.40
C SER A 130 -4.30 -0.05 -3.28
N PRO A 131 -3.54 0.93 -2.78
CA PRO A 131 -3.05 2.03 -3.60
C PRO A 131 -2.32 1.53 -4.85
N GLY A 132 -2.68 2.08 -6.02
CA GLY A 132 -2.16 1.63 -7.31
C GLY A 132 -2.84 0.40 -7.89
N SER A 133 -3.83 -0.17 -7.23
CA SER A 133 -4.71 -1.19 -7.79
C SER A 133 -5.56 -0.59 -8.92
N LEU A 134 -5.73 -1.33 -10.01
CA LEU A 134 -6.69 -0.99 -11.07
C LEU A 134 -8.14 -1.25 -10.65
N ASN A 135 -8.34 -1.94 -9.55
CA ASN A 135 -9.67 -2.13 -8.98
C ASN A 135 -10.24 -0.77 -8.56
N PRO A 136 -11.52 -0.53 -8.79
CA PRO A 136 -12.15 0.68 -8.27
C PRO A 136 -11.94 0.74 -6.75
N VAL A 137 -11.73 1.95 -6.23
CA VAL A 137 -11.73 2.18 -4.78
C VAL A 137 -12.98 1.50 -4.23
N PRO A 138 -12.89 0.68 -3.17
CA PRO A 138 -14.08 0.11 -2.57
C PRO A 138 -15.07 1.24 -2.34
N SER A 139 -16.21 1.19 -3.02
CA SER A 139 -17.30 2.06 -2.65
C SER A 139 -17.51 1.81 -1.16
N ASN A 140 -17.73 2.84 -0.38
CA ASN A 140 -17.98 2.71 1.07
C ASN A 140 -19.26 1.91 1.38
N ASN A 141 -19.48 0.81 0.64
CA ASN A 141 -20.55 -0.17 0.87
C ASN A 141 -20.39 -0.95 2.19
N VAL A 142 -19.57 -0.43 3.10
CA VAL A 142 -19.69 -0.76 4.53
C VAL A 142 -21.01 -0.24 5.11
N THR A 143 -21.92 0.16 4.22
CA THR A 143 -23.16 0.87 4.53
C THR A 143 -24.43 0.05 4.43
N ASP A 144 -24.37 -1.24 4.17
CA ASP A 144 -25.57 -2.07 4.19
C ASP A 144 -25.96 -2.54 5.60
N GLY A 145 -25.85 -1.61 6.57
CA GLY A 145 -26.59 -1.72 7.80
C GLY A 145 -27.87 -0.88 7.70
N PRO A 146 -28.98 -1.28 8.31
CA PRO A 146 -30.19 -0.46 8.30
C PRO A 146 -29.86 0.93 8.88
N PHE A 147 -30.27 1.98 8.17
CA PHE A 147 -30.24 3.35 8.67
C PHE A 147 -31.05 3.41 9.97
N VAL A 148 -30.38 3.72 11.07
CA VAL A 148 -31.02 3.91 12.38
C VAL A 148 -31.11 5.41 12.61
N ALA A 149 -32.31 5.97 12.50
CA ALA A 149 -32.53 7.42 12.65
C ALA A 149 -32.03 7.99 13.99
N GLU A 150 -32.06 7.22 15.07
CA GLU A 150 -31.48 7.60 16.37
C GLU A 150 -29.95 7.76 16.30
N SER A 151 -29.29 6.99 15.45
CA SER A 151 -27.84 7.05 15.21
C SER A 151 -27.44 8.35 14.54
N TYR A 152 -28.23 8.81 13.58
CA TYR A 152 -27.97 10.06 12.85
C TYR A 152 -28.06 11.28 13.75
N GLY A 153 -29.08 11.36 14.59
CA GLY A 153 -29.24 12.45 15.56
C GLY A 153 -28.11 12.56 16.58
N GLN A 154 -27.45 11.45 16.92
CA GLN A 154 -26.26 11.46 17.76
C GLN A 154 -25.06 12.11 17.05
N ILE A 155 -24.83 11.79 15.77
CA ILE A 155 -23.75 12.39 14.99
C ILE A 155 -23.98 13.90 14.83
N GLU A 156 -25.18 14.34 14.47
CA GLU A 156 -25.49 15.76 14.37
C GLU A 156 -25.20 16.51 15.68
N SER A 157 -25.60 15.95 16.83
CA SER A 157 -25.36 16.54 18.13
C SER A 157 -23.84 16.67 18.43
N ILE A 158 -23.05 15.66 18.08
CA ILE A 158 -21.58 15.68 18.23
C ILE A 158 -20.99 16.78 17.35
N LEU A 159 -21.40 16.85 16.09
CA LEU A 159 -20.89 17.82 15.12
C LEU A 159 -21.25 19.27 15.51
N ASN A 160 -22.47 19.50 16.00
CA ASN A 160 -22.86 20.83 16.50
C ASN A 160 -21.98 21.27 17.67
N ARG A 161 -21.70 20.39 18.64
CA ARG A 161 -20.77 20.70 19.73
C ARG A 161 -19.36 21.00 19.23
N ALA A 162 -18.89 20.27 18.23
CA ALA A 162 -17.59 20.52 17.61
C ALA A 162 -17.55 21.89 16.92
N CYS A 163 -18.62 22.28 16.21
CA CYS A 163 -18.75 23.59 15.58
C CYS A 163 -18.78 24.73 16.60
N ASP A 164 -19.39 24.50 17.75
CA ASP A 164 -19.42 25.45 18.87
C ASP A 164 -18.09 25.54 19.64
N GLY A 165 -17.07 24.80 19.22
CA GLY A 165 -15.75 24.75 19.87
C GLY A 165 -15.74 23.96 21.19
N ILE A 166 -16.77 23.20 21.48
CA ILE A 166 -16.87 22.36 22.67
C ILE A 166 -15.98 21.13 22.47
N ARG A 167 -15.12 20.86 23.46
CA ARG A 167 -14.26 19.68 23.44
C ARG A 167 -15.09 18.39 23.39
N LEU A 168 -14.80 17.54 22.44
CA LEU A 168 -15.42 16.22 22.30
C LEU A 168 -14.79 15.22 23.27
N GLU A 169 -15.62 14.35 23.82
CA GLU A 169 -15.20 13.24 24.67
C GLU A 169 -14.75 12.05 23.82
N GLU A 170 -14.02 11.12 24.44
CA GLU A 170 -13.55 9.89 23.76
C GLU A 170 -14.71 9.09 23.13
N GLY A 171 -15.84 9.01 23.82
CA GLY A 171 -17.04 8.33 23.30
C GLY A 171 -17.60 8.99 22.04
N ASP A 172 -17.55 10.31 21.92
CA ASP A 172 -17.97 11.05 20.73
C ASP A 172 -17.07 10.73 19.55
N ILE A 173 -15.76 10.72 19.78
CA ILE A 173 -14.75 10.40 18.76
C ILE A 173 -14.93 8.95 18.30
N ALA A 174 -15.05 8.02 19.24
CA ALA A 174 -15.30 6.61 18.92
C ALA A 174 -16.62 6.41 18.14
N ARG A 175 -17.65 7.21 18.42
CA ARG A 175 -18.92 7.19 17.70
C ARG A 175 -18.75 7.67 16.26
N MET A 176 -18.00 8.74 16.02
CA MET A 176 -17.71 9.23 14.67
C MET A 176 -16.93 8.20 13.83
N PHE A 177 -15.97 7.49 14.42
CA PHE A 177 -15.25 6.42 13.72
C PHE A 177 -16.12 5.20 13.36
N ARG A 178 -17.27 5.04 14.00
CA ARG A 178 -18.26 4.00 13.67
C ARG A 178 -19.31 4.46 12.66
N ALA A 179 -19.25 5.71 12.25
CA ALA A 179 -20.16 6.27 11.26
C ALA A 179 -20.11 5.51 9.93
N ARG A 180 -21.25 5.42 9.23
CA ARG A 180 -21.39 4.77 7.93
C ARG A 180 -22.37 5.58 7.06
N GLY A 181 -22.21 5.45 5.74
CA GLY A 181 -23.14 6.06 4.77
C GLY A 181 -23.24 7.57 4.92
N GLU A 182 -24.46 8.06 4.95
CA GLU A 182 -24.79 9.50 5.04
C GLU A 182 -24.16 10.19 6.25
N GLU A 183 -23.90 9.44 7.34
CA GLU A 183 -23.20 9.99 8.50
C GLU A 183 -21.75 10.38 8.17
N VAL A 184 -21.08 9.61 7.32
CA VAL A 184 -19.69 9.92 6.87
C VAL A 184 -19.68 11.18 6.01
N ASP A 185 -20.68 11.33 5.14
CA ASP A 185 -20.83 12.51 4.30
C ASP A 185 -21.07 13.76 5.14
N LEU A 186 -21.93 13.65 6.14
CA LEU A 186 -22.21 14.75 7.08
C LEU A 186 -20.96 15.14 7.88
N ILE A 187 -20.22 14.16 8.40
CA ILE A 187 -18.94 14.40 9.11
C ILE A 187 -17.94 15.10 8.19
N SER A 188 -17.80 14.63 6.97
CA SER A 188 -16.86 15.17 5.98
C SER A 188 -17.22 16.60 5.59
N GLN A 189 -18.49 16.86 5.35
CA GLN A 189 -18.98 18.20 5.03
C GLN A 189 -18.75 19.17 6.18
N THR A 190 -19.07 18.78 7.40
CA THR A 190 -18.87 19.61 8.59
C THR A 190 -17.38 19.89 8.83
N ALA A 191 -16.52 18.89 8.63
CA ALA A 191 -15.08 19.06 8.75
C ALA A 191 -14.53 20.06 7.71
N ASP A 192 -15.02 20.02 6.45
CA ASP A 192 -14.63 20.97 5.42
C ASP A 192 -15.10 22.40 5.74
N ASP A 193 -16.30 22.55 6.25
CA ASP A 193 -16.84 23.83 6.65
C ASP A 193 -16.04 24.45 7.83
N LEU A 194 -15.68 23.63 8.83
CA LEU A 194 -14.80 24.05 9.92
C LEU A 194 -13.41 24.47 9.42
N ARG A 195 -12.82 23.66 8.54
CA ARG A 195 -11.55 23.96 7.89
C ARG A 195 -11.64 25.31 7.16
N ARG A 196 -12.68 25.49 6.34
CA ARG A 196 -12.87 26.70 5.53
C ARG A 196 -13.04 27.94 6.42
N ALA A 197 -13.79 27.81 7.49
CA ALA A 197 -14.00 28.91 8.45
C ALA A 197 -12.71 29.29 9.19
N THR A 198 -11.81 28.33 9.46
CA THR A 198 -10.61 28.52 10.28
C THR A 198 -9.39 28.92 9.47
N VAL A 199 -9.11 28.22 8.37
CA VAL A 199 -7.87 28.38 7.56
C VAL A 199 -8.11 28.77 6.12
N GLY A 200 -9.36 28.98 5.71
CA GLY A 200 -9.73 29.34 4.36
C GLY A 200 -9.45 28.22 3.35
N ASN A 201 -9.16 28.58 2.11
CA ASN A 201 -8.94 27.62 1.02
C ASN A 201 -7.47 27.26 0.78
N VAL A 202 -6.61 27.54 1.75
CA VAL A 202 -5.17 27.23 1.65
C VAL A 202 -4.88 25.88 2.26
N VAL A 203 -4.36 24.95 1.45
CA VAL A 203 -3.79 23.69 1.91
C VAL A 203 -2.27 23.80 1.85
N ARG A 204 -1.60 23.47 2.94
CA ARG A 204 -0.15 23.56 3.10
C ARG A 204 0.48 22.17 3.05
N TYR A 205 1.71 22.12 2.57
CA TYR A 205 2.53 20.90 2.60
C TYR A 205 3.95 21.25 3.05
N VAL A 206 4.66 20.24 3.50
CA VAL A 206 6.09 20.36 3.85
C VAL A 206 6.83 19.26 3.10
N VAL A 207 8.00 19.61 2.58
CA VAL A 207 8.93 18.63 1.99
C VAL A 207 9.89 18.19 3.08
N ASN A 208 9.76 16.95 3.52
CA ASN A 208 10.68 16.34 4.47
C ASN A 208 11.77 15.58 3.72
N ARG A 209 13.03 15.73 4.16
CA ARG A 209 14.14 14.88 3.73
C ARG A 209 14.62 14.09 4.95
N ASN A 210 14.62 12.78 4.84
CA ASN A 210 15.33 11.95 5.78
C ASN A 210 16.83 12.08 5.45
N ILE A 211 17.59 12.62 6.39
CA ILE A 211 19.06 12.65 6.31
C ILE A 211 19.52 11.43 7.11
N ASN A 212 19.87 10.37 6.42
CA ASN A 212 20.49 9.17 7.01
C ASN A 212 22.02 9.31 6.95
#